data_97e38cb5ac7394361a36eca513c7d1b0
#
_entry.id   97e38cb5ac7394361a36eca513c7d1b0
#
_cell.length_a   1.000
_cell.length_b   1.000
_cell.length_c   1.000
_cell.angle_alpha   90.00
_cell.angle_beta   90.00
_cell.angle_gamma   90.00
#
_symmetry.space_group_name_H-M   'P 1'
#
loop_
_entity.id
_entity.type
_entity.pdbx_description
1 polymer ?
#
loop_
_entity_poly.entity_id
_entity_poly.type
_entity_poly.pdbx_seq_one_letter_code
_entity_poly.pdbx_strand_id
1 'polypeptide(L)'
;MPLTWHRPESPSLASYSNCWRLSPGAELVQDRLAHKLDVARGTVVRYFDLLESLFLIHRLPAGSRNLTKRQIQRPKVFLIDTGLNAALSNMDAAHLSSMQGADHLGPLLEQFVVCELLRHQEWSATPFKLFHYRDRQGAEVDIIVETPAGIIAVEVTSTAAATARHFQHLKALRDRLGDEFLAGIVLTTSTGQKAGDRLESLPVSSLWSR
;
A
#
# COMPACT_ATOMS: atom_id res chain seq x y z
N MET A 1 -10.79 -8.37 51.28
CA MET A 1 -9.68 -8.18 50.36
C MET A 1 -10.25 -7.55 49.08
N PRO A 2 -9.91 -6.30 48.73
CA PRO A 2 -10.39 -5.72 47.49
C PRO A 2 -9.56 -6.28 46.31
N LEU A 3 -10.25 -6.85 45.33
CA LEU A 3 -9.68 -7.27 44.04
C LEU A 3 -9.21 -6.01 43.32
N THR A 4 -7.90 -5.74 43.35
CA THR A 4 -7.28 -4.71 42.53
C THR A 4 -7.21 -5.25 41.10
N TRP A 5 -8.13 -4.78 40.25
CA TRP A 5 -8.03 -4.97 38.82
C TRP A 5 -6.84 -4.18 38.33
N HIS A 6 -5.72 -4.84 38.07
CA HIS A 6 -4.66 -4.26 37.26
C HIS A 6 -5.24 -4.09 35.84
N ARG A 7 -5.66 -2.88 35.52
CA ARG A 7 -5.88 -2.46 34.15
C ARG A 7 -4.51 -2.48 33.48
N PRO A 8 -4.25 -3.34 32.48
CA PRO A 8 -3.03 -3.20 31.71
C PRO A 8 -3.03 -1.78 31.15
N GLU A 9 -1.94 -1.05 31.35
CA GLU A 9 -1.79 0.30 30.81
C GLU A 9 -2.04 0.23 29.31
N SER A 10 -3.12 0.86 28.87
CA SER A 10 -3.41 0.98 27.44
C SER A 10 -2.27 1.75 26.82
N PRO A 11 -1.62 1.24 25.77
CA PRO A 11 -0.56 1.99 25.08
C PRO A 11 -1.07 3.39 24.77
N SER A 12 -0.28 4.40 25.06
CA SER A 12 -0.68 5.79 24.80
C SER A 12 -0.90 6.02 23.30
N LEU A 13 -1.75 6.98 22.92
CA LEU A 13 -1.90 7.41 21.52
C LEU A 13 -0.54 7.75 20.88
N ALA A 14 0.42 8.24 21.65
CA ALA A 14 1.80 8.47 21.22
C ALA A 14 2.55 7.16 20.85
N SER A 15 2.25 6.04 21.51
CA SER A 15 2.81 4.73 21.16
C SER A 15 2.25 4.24 19.83
N TYR A 16 0.98 4.54 19.53
CA TYR A 16 0.37 4.23 18.22
C TYR A 16 0.89 5.12 17.11
N SER A 17 1.06 6.44 17.34
CA SER A 17 1.65 7.33 16.33
C SER A 17 3.06 6.88 15.93
N ASN A 18 3.84 6.33 16.86
CA ASN A 18 5.14 5.74 16.57
C ASN A 18 5.07 4.45 15.71
N CYS A 19 3.94 3.73 15.71
CA CYS A 19 3.75 2.57 14.84
C CYS A 19 3.49 2.99 13.38
N TRP A 20 2.78 4.09 13.17
CA TRP A 20 2.47 4.63 11.83
C TRP A 20 3.66 5.37 11.19
N ARG A 21 4.61 5.84 11.99
CA ARG A 21 5.92 6.30 11.50
C ARG A 21 6.75 5.20 10.82
N LEU A 22 6.31 3.93 10.93
CA LEU A 22 6.86 2.82 10.15
C LEU A 22 6.20 2.82 8.78
N SER A 23 6.76 3.57 7.85
CA SER A 23 6.43 3.63 6.41
C SER A 23 5.00 3.23 6.04
N PRO A 24 4.17 4.16 5.54
CA PRO A 24 2.88 3.82 4.93
C PRO A 24 3.08 2.69 3.91
N GLY A 25 2.18 1.72 3.84
CA GLY A 25 2.33 0.59 2.94
C GLY A 25 3.37 -0.46 3.34
N ALA A 26 3.88 -0.41 4.57
CA ALA A 26 4.75 -1.48 5.07
C ALA A 26 3.96 -2.77 5.31
N GLU A 27 4.62 -3.91 5.07
CA GLU A 27 4.06 -5.21 5.44
C GLU A 27 3.81 -5.29 6.95
N LEU A 28 2.62 -5.76 7.32
CA LEU A 28 2.24 -5.96 8.72
C LEU A 28 2.99 -7.13 9.33
N VAL A 29 4.05 -6.83 10.05
CA VAL A 29 4.78 -7.82 10.87
C VAL A 29 4.32 -7.69 12.32
N GLN A 30 3.25 -8.44 12.66
CA GLN A 30 2.59 -8.38 13.97
C GLN A 30 3.55 -8.61 15.15
N ASP A 31 4.50 -9.55 15.01
CA ASP A 31 5.48 -9.86 16.07
C ASP A 31 6.44 -8.69 16.32
N ARG A 32 6.87 -7.99 15.24
CA ARG A 32 7.71 -6.80 15.37
C ARG A 32 6.98 -5.66 16.09
N LEU A 33 5.70 -5.47 15.76
CA LEU A 33 4.86 -4.47 16.43
C LEU A 33 4.60 -4.82 17.89
N ALA A 34 4.29 -6.08 18.19
CA ALA A 34 4.10 -6.58 19.54
C ALA A 34 5.32 -6.30 20.43
N HIS A 35 6.51 -6.64 19.92
CA HIS A 35 7.77 -6.38 20.60
C HIS A 35 8.04 -4.87 20.79
N LYS A 36 7.79 -4.06 19.74
CA LYS A 36 8.01 -2.61 19.79
C LYS A 36 7.08 -1.89 20.77
N LEU A 37 5.85 -2.40 20.93
CA LEU A 37 4.82 -1.83 21.80
C LEU A 37 4.80 -2.45 23.20
N ASP A 38 5.63 -3.46 23.43
CA ASP A 38 5.64 -4.25 24.67
C ASP A 38 4.26 -4.82 25.02
N VAL A 39 3.56 -5.38 24.03
CA VAL A 39 2.25 -6.01 24.19
C VAL A 39 2.23 -7.41 23.56
N ALA A 40 1.28 -8.23 23.99
CA ALA A 40 1.09 -9.55 23.37
C ALA A 40 0.66 -9.42 21.89
N ARG A 41 1.15 -10.32 21.01
CA ARG A 41 0.76 -10.38 19.59
C ARG A 41 -0.76 -10.39 19.39
N GLY A 42 -1.51 -11.13 20.22
CA GLY A 42 -2.97 -11.19 20.17
C GLY A 42 -3.64 -9.84 20.45
N THR A 43 -2.97 -8.97 21.22
CA THR A 43 -3.43 -7.59 21.44
C THR A 43 -3.27 -6.76 20.18
N VAL A 44 -2.13 -6.87 19.49
CA VAL A 44 -1.89 -6.20 18.20
C VAL A 44 -2.95 -6.61 17.17
N VAL A 45 -3.22 -7.90 17.04
CA VAL A 45 -4.25 -8.41 16.10
C VAL A 45 -5.60 -7.77 16.38
N ARG A 46 -6.07 -7.81 17.64
CA ARG A 46 -7.38 -7.23 18.03
C ARG A 46 -7.48 -5.74 17.78
N TYR A 47 -6.39 -4.99 18.00
CA TYR A 47 -6.39 -3.56 17.69
C TYR A 47 -6.48 -3.28 16.19
N PHE A 48 -5.75 -4.03 15.37
CA PHE A 48 -5.86 -3.89 13.92
C PHE A 48 -7.23 -4.28 13.40
N ASP A 49 -7.85 -5.33 13.96
CA ASP A 49 -9.24 -5.72 13.60
C ASP A 49 -10.24 -4.62 13.99
N LEU A 50 -10.06 -3.98 15.15
CA LEU A 50 -10.87 -2.85 15.57
C LEU A 50 -10.69 -1.65 14.63
N LEU A 51 -9.44 -1.27 14.31
CA LEU A 51 -9.16 -0.13 13.42
C LEU A 51 -9.74 -0.36 12.02
N GLU A 52 -9.69 -1.59 11.52
CA GLU A 52 -10.27 -1.96 10.23
C GLU A 52 -11.80 -1.91 10.28
N SER A 53 -12.43 -2.41 11.36
CA SER A 53 -13.89 -2.32 11.56
C SER A 53 -14.40 -0.88 11.73
N LEU A 54 -13.54 0.04 12.18
CA LEU A 54 -13.80 1.48 12.26
C LEU A 54 -13.47 2.22 10.96
N PHE A 55 -13.08 1.52 9.90
CA PHE A 55 -12.66 2.11 8.62
C PHE A 55 -11.52 3.14 8.75
N LEU A 56 -10.63 2.97 9.70
CA LEU A 56 -9.45 3.81 9.86
C LEU A 56 -8.24 3.28 9.07
N ILE A 57 -8.21 1.97 8.87
CA ILE A 57 -7.18 1.28 8.10
C ILE A 57 -7.79 0.34 7.06
N HIS A 58 -6.99 0.03 6.06
CA HIS A 58 -7.24 -1.04 5.11
C HIS A 58 -6.04 -1.99 5.06
N ARG A 59 -6.29 -3.31 5.07
CA ARG A 59 -5.27 -4.33 4.85
C ARG A 59 -5.31 -4.76 3.39
N LEU A 60 -4.35 -4.30 2.60
CA LEU A 60 -4.18 -4.75 1.22
C LEU A 60 -3.56 -6.15 1.24
N PRO A 61 -4.31 -7.19 0.84
CA PRO A 61 -3.81 -8.56 0.89
C PRO A 61 -2.69 -8.78 -0.11
N ALA A 62 -1.80 -9.73 0.19
CA ALA A 62 -0.81 -10.20 -0.75
C ALA A 62 -1.42 -11.18 -1.74
N GLY A 63 -1.07 -11.10 -3.00
CA GLY A 63 -1.39 -12.11 -3.99
C GLY A 63 -2.57 -11.79 -4.88
N SER A 64 -2.74 -12.64 -5.88
CA SER A 64 -3.93 -12.82 -6.69
C SER A 64 -4.05 -14.31 -7.00
N ARG A 65 -5.16 -14.74 -7.61
CA ARG A 65 -5.43 -16.17 -7.91
C ARG A 65 -4.27 -16.86 -8.61
N ASN A 66 -3.54 -16.15 -9.48
CA ASN A 66 -2.52 -16.71 -10.35
C ASN A 66 -1.09 -16.47 -9.86
N LEU A 67 -0.89 -15.73 -8.77
CA LEU A 67 0.42 -15.30 -8.28
C LEU A 67 0.87 -16.02 -6.99
N THR A 68 0.06 -16.92 -6.43
CA THR A 68 0.20 -17.46 -5.06
C THR A 68 1.41 -18.34 -4.78
N LYS A 69 2.04 -18.97 -5.76
CA LYS A 69 3.02 -20.06 -5.51
C LYS A 69 4.38 -19.65 -4.92
N ARG A 70 4.74 -18.35 -4.89
CA ARG A 70 6.07 -17.87 -4.41
C ARG A 70 6.01 -16.59 -3.58
N GLN A 71 4.82 -16.19 -3.14
CA GLN A 71 4.59 -14.91 -2.49
C GLN A 71 4.82 -14.92 -0.98
N ILE A 72 5.16 -13.74 -0.47
CA ILE A 72 5.09 -13.42 0.95
C ILE A 72 3.64 -13.07 1.24
N GLN A 73 2.99 -13.81 2.14
CA GLN A 73 1.55 -13.73 2.44
C GLN A 73 1.19 -12.66 3.50
N ARG A 74 2.02 -11.63 3.68
CA ARG A 74 1.77 -10.59 4.67
C ARG A 74 1.04 -9.42 4.01
N PRO A 75 -0.09 -8.94 4.56
CA PRO A 75 -0.76 -7.77 4.01
C PRO A 75 0.08 -6.51 4.23
N LYS A 76 -0.02 -5.56 3.29
CA LYS A 76 0.35 -4.16 3.52
C LYS A 76 -0.79 -3.48 4.27
N VAL A 77 -0.50 -2.51 5.15
CA VAL A 77 -1.52 -1.76 5.89
C VAL A 77 -1.43 -0.28 5.55
N PHE A 78 -2.57 0.28 5.24
CA PHE A 78 -2.72 1.69 4.92
C PHE A 78 -3.76 2.35 5.83
N LEU A 79 -3.51 3.59 6.26
CA LEU A 79 -4.57 4.45 6.75
C LEU A 79 -5.47 4.85 5.57
N ILE A 80 -6.78 4.95 5.77
CA ILE A 80 -7.72 5.31 4.69
C ILE A 80 -7.59 6.78 4.30
N ASP A 81 -7.05 7.61 5.19
CA ASP A 81 -6.84 9.04 4.97
C ASP A 81 -5.36 9.41 4.98
N THR A 82 -4.87 9.97 3.88
CA THR A 82 -3.46 10.39 3.73
C THR A 82 -3.13 11.63 4.55
N GLY A 83 -4.12 12.53 4.76
CA GLY A 83 -3.95 13.71 5.62
C GLY A 83 -3.79 13.31 7.08
N LEU A 84 -4.57 12.33 7.55
CA LEU A 84 -4.40 11.74 8.88
C LEU A 84 -3.00 11.11 9.03
N ASN A 85 -2.52 10.39 8.00
CA ASN A 85 -1.17 9.82 8.03
C ASN A 85 -0.09 10.89 8.11
N ALA A 86 -0.18 11.93 7.29
CA ALA A 86 0.74 13.06 7.32
C ALA A 86 0.75 13.74 8.69
N ALA A 87 -0.43 13.98 9.28
CA ALA A 87 -0.57 14.58 10.62
C ALA A 87 0.05 13.70 11.72
N LEU A 88 -0.24 12.39 11.75
CA LEU A 88 0.34 11.44 12.70
C LEU A 88 1.87 11.31 12.56
N SER A 89 2.38 11.56 11.37
CA SER A 89 3.82 11.52 11.06
C SER A 89 4.50 12.90 11.22
N ASN A 90 3.77 13.94 11.66
CA ASN A 90 4.22 15.32 11.74
C ASN A 90 4.79 15.85 10.41
N MET A 91 4.14 15.49 9.31
CA MET A 91 4.49 15.93 7.97
C MET A 91 3.47 16.96 7.48
N ASP A 92 3.96 18.14 7.13
CA ASP A 92 3.18 19.17 6.44
C ASP A 92 3.62 19.30 4.98
N ALA A 93 2.95 20.14 4.21
CA ALA A 93 3.25 20.35 2.79
C ALA A 93 4.67 20.90 2.59
N ALA A 94 5.18 21.72 3.50
CA ALA A 94 6.53 22.27 3.43
C ALA A 94 7.57 21.17 3.64
N HIS A 95 7.34 20.28 4.61
CA HIS A 95 8.21 19.12 4.86
C HIS A 95 8.22 18.19 3.64
N LEU A 96 7.07 17.80 3.11
CA LEU A 96 6.96 16.90 1.96
C LEU A 96 7.60 17.49 0.68
N SER A 97 7.65 18.81 0.55
CA SER A 97 8.31 19.50 -0.56
C SER A 97 9.82 19.66 -0.37
N SER A 98 10.35 19.34 0.80
CA SER A 98 11.78 19.43 1.13
C SER A 98 12.53 18.17 0.68
N MET A 99 13.86 18.29 0.56
CA MET A 99 14.72 17.13 0.28
C MET A 99 14.62 16.06 1.39
N GLN A 100 14.41 16.47 2.64
CA GLN A 100 14.28 15.56 3.79
C GLN A 100 12.94 14.82 3.80
N GLY A 101 11.90 15.42 3.24
CA GLY A 101 10.57 14.82 3.12
C GLY A 101 10.38 13.96 1.87
N ALA A 102 11.29 14.00 0.91
CA ALA A 102 11.17 13.28 -0.36
C ALA A 102 11.01 11.76 -0.17
N ASP A 103 11.69 11.18 0.82
CA ASP A 103 11.59 9.74 1.13
C ASP A 103 10.20 9.34 1.67
N HIS A 104 9.43 10.29 2.20
CA HIS A 104 8.08 10.06 2.72
C HIS A 104 7.01 10.24 1.64
N LEU A 105 7.29 11.00 0.59
CA LEU A 105 6.32 11.30 -0.45
C LEU A 105 5.91 10.06 -1.25
N GLY A 106 6.86 9.18 -1.59
CA GLY A 106 6.59 7.95 -2.32
C GLY A 106 5.57 7.05 -1.60
N PRO A 107 5.84 6.63 -0.36
CA PRO A 107 4.90 5.83 0.43
C PRO A 107 3.54 6.51 0.67
N LEU A 108 3.51 7.83 0.84
CA LEU A 108 2.27 8.57 1.00
C LEU A 108 1.45 8.61 -0.30
N LEU A 109 2.12 8.72 -1.44
CA LEU A 109 1.49 8.66 -2.76
C LEU A 109 0.96 7.25 -3.07
N GLU A 110 1.72 6.20 -2.73
CA GLU A 110 1.24 4.81 -2.83
C GLU A 110 -0.05 4.63 -2.02
N GLN A 111 -0.06 5.08 -0.75
CA GLN A 111 -1.26 5.05 0.09
C GLN A 111 -2.43 5.80 -0.58
N PHE A 112 -2.18 6.98 -1.09
CA PHE A 112 -3.20 7.79 -1.77
C PHE A 112 -3.82 7.04 -2.94
N VAL A 113 -2.99 6.43 -3.81
CA VAL A 113 -3.45 5.65 -4.96
C VAL A 113 -4.26 4.42 -4.52
N VAL A 114 -3.79 3.68 -3.50
CA VAL A 114 -4.54 2.54 -2.95
C VAL A 114 -5.92 2.98 -2.46
N CYS A 115 -6.00 4.09 -1.70
CA CYS A 115 -7.26 4.59 -1.18
C CYS A 115 -8.21 5.07 -2.28
N GLU A 116 -7.70 5.68 -3.36
CA GLU A 116 -8.50 6.07 -4.51
C GLU A 116 -9.03 4.83 -5.25
N LEU A 117 -8.20 3.84 -5.51
CA LEU A 117 -8.64 2.60 -6.15
C LEU A 117 -9.67 1.84 -5.31
N LEU A 118 -9.56 1.85 -3.97
CA LEU A 118 -10.58 1.29 -3.08
C LEU A 118 -11.92 2.00 -3.25
N ARG A 119 -11.92 3.34 -3.37
CA ARG A 119 -13.14 4.10 -3.64
C ARG A 119 -13.70 3.75 -5.02
N HIS A 120 -12.85 3.62 -6.03
CA HIS A 120 -13.26 3.22 -7.39
C HIS A 120 -13.94 1.84 -7.43
N GLN A 121 -13.61 0.92 -6.55
CA GLN A 121 -14.30 -0.39 -6.47
C GLN A 121 -15.81 -0.24 -6.26
N GLU A 122 -16.26 0.80 -5.55
CA GLU A 122 -17.67 0.97 -5.18
C GLU A 122 -18.56 1.40 -6.34
N TRP A 123 -17.99 2.03 -7.38
CA TRP A 123 -18.78 2.52 -8.52
C TRP A 123 -18.30 2.02 -9.88
N SER A 124 -17.25 1.21 -9.92
CA SER A 124 -16.72 0.68 -11.18
C SER A 124 -17.73 -0.26 -11.84
N ALA A 125 -17.99 -0.05 -13.13
CA ALA A 125 -18.79 -0.97 -13.94
C ALA A 125 -18.14 -2.35 -14.08
N THR A 126 -16.80 -2.42 -14.01
CA THR A 126 -16.04 -3.67 -14.01
C THR A 126 -15.62 -3.98 -12.59
N PRO A 127 -16.09 -5.10 -11.99
CA PRO A 127 -15.65 -5.48 -10.66
C PRO A 127 -14.16 -5.84 -10.67
N PHE A 128 -13.45 -5.40 -9.66
CA PHE A 128 -12.04 -5.76 -9.49
C PHE A 128 -11.69 -5.94 -8.02
N LYS A 129 -10.55 -6.59 -7.75
CA LYS A 129 -9.99 -6.75 -6.40
C LYS A 129 -8.58 -6.20 -6.39
N LEU A 130 -8.18 -5.66 -5.24
CA LEU A 130 -6.86 -5.10 -5.03
C LEU A 130 -6.01 -6.04 -4.18
N PHE A 131 -4.76 -6.18 -4.59
CA PHE A 131 -3.72 -6.92 -3.90
C PHE A 131 -2.40 -6.17 -4.03
N HIS A 132 -1.37 -6.60 -3.30
CA HIS A 132 0.01 -6.27 -3.62
C HIS A 132 0.77 -7.55 -3.99
N TYR A 133 1.90 -7.41 -4.66
CA TYR A 133 2.76 -8.54 -4.98
C TYR A 133 4.14 -8.35 -4.39
N ARG A 134 4.64 -9.38 -3.71
CA ARG A 134 6.03 -9.47 -3.32
C ARG A 134 6.47 -10.93 -3.30
N ASP A 135 7.59 -11.22 -3.96
CA ASP A 135 8.14 -12.57 -3.95
C ASP A 135 9.34 -12.69 -3.00
N ARG A 136 9.82 -13.94 -2.85
CA ARG A 136 10.96 -14.24 -1.99
C ARG A 136 12.29 -13.79 -2.60
N GLN A 137 12.35 -13.48 -3.89
CA GLN A 137 13.52 -12.97 -4.59
C GLN A 137 13.62 -11.43 -4.50
N GLY A 138 12.64 -10.77 -3.91
CA GLY A 138 12.60 -9.32 -3.72
C GLY A 138 11.92 -8.55 -4.85
N ALA A 139 11.31 -9.24 -5.85
CA ALA A 139 10.45 -8.55 -6.80
C ALA A 139 9.16 -8.10 -6.10
N GLU A 140 8.83 -6.84 -6.25
CA GLU A 140 7.65 -6.20 -5.65
C GLU A 140 6.88 -5.43 -6.70
N VAL A 141 5.54 -5.45 -6.60
CA VAL A 141 4.63 -4.57 -7.33
C VAL A 141 3.65 -4.01 -6.31
N ASP A 142 3.52 -2.69 -6.28
CA ASP A 142 2.78 -1.98 -5.25
C ASP A 142 1.31 -2.39 -5.23
N ILE A 143 0.67 -2.43 -6.40
CA ILE A 143 -0.77 -2.73 -6.51
C ILE A 143 -0.99 -3.69 -7.68
N ILE A 144 -1.77 -4.72 -7.41
CA ILE A 144 -2.33 -5.63 -8.41
C ILE A 144 -3.84 -5.41 -8.46
N VAL A 145 -4.34 -5.03 -9.62
CA VAL A 145 -5.77 -4.91 -9.88
C VAL A 145 -6.20 -6.18 -10.63
N GLU A 146 -6.87 -7.07 -9.93
CA GLU A 146 -7.41 -8.32 -10.51
C GLU A 146 -8.83 -8.08 -11.00
N THR A 147 -9.05 -8.25 -12.30
CA THR A 147 -10.36 -8.17 -12.96
C THR A 147 -10.79 -9.54 -13.48
N PRO A 148 -12.05 -9.73 -13.89
CA PRO A 148 -12.47 -10.96 -14.60
C PRO A 148 -11.69 -11.23 -15.88
N ALA A 149 -11.20 -10.19 -16.57
CA ALA A 149 -10.46 -10.30 -17.82
C ALA A 149 -8.96 -10.58 -17.64
N GLY A 150 -8.40 -10.27 -16.46
CA GLY A 150 -6.97 -10.44 -16.18
C GLY A 150 -6.45 -9.45 -15.15
N ILE A 151 -5.15 -9.23 -15.19
CA ILE A 151 -4.39 -8.49 -14.18
C ILE A 151 -3.83 -7.19 -14.77
N ILE A 152 -4.04 -6.09 -14.06
CA ILE A 152 -3.31 -4.84 -14.26
C ILE A 152 -2.35 -4.69 -13.08
N ALA A 153 -1.07 -4.47 -13.37
CA ALA A 153 -0.04 -4.25 -12.37
C ALA A 153 0.34 -2.77 -12.31
N VAL A 154 0.36 -2.19 -11.11
CA VAL A 154 0.58 -0.76 -10.92
C VAL A 154 1.75 -0.54 -9.96
N GLU A 155 2.70 0.27 -10.38
CA GLU A 155 3.79 0.84 -9.59
C GLU A 155 3.51 2.33 -9.36
N VAL A 156 3.85 2.83 -8.19
CA VAL A 156 3.64 4.23 -7.83
C VAL A 156 4.99 4.88 -7.52
N THR A 157 5.26 6.02 -8.14
CA THR A 157 6.50 6.76 -7.88
C THR A 157 6.22 8.25 -7.70
N SER A 158 6.92 8.87 -6.75
CA SER A 158 6.90 10.31 -6.55
C SER A 158 7.73 11.10 -7.57
N THR A 159 8.34 10.43 -8.55
CA THR A 159 9.11 11.09 -9.61
C THR A 159 8.19 11.69 -10.68
N ALA A 160 8.65 12.76 -11.34
CA ALA A 160 7.90 13.39 -12.42
C ALA A 160 7.78 12.51 -13.66
N ALA A 161 8.77 11.65 -13.91
CA ALA A 161 8.79 10.74 -15.06
C ALA A 161 9.24 9.34 -14.65
N ALA A 162 8.68 8.32 -15.29
CA ALA A 162 9.08 6.94 -15.09
C ALA A 162 10.44 6.66 -15.77
N THR A 163 11.22 5.80 -15.15
CA THR A 163 12.49 5.29 -15.69
C THR A 163 12.38 3.79 -15.98
N ALA A 164 13.32 3.23 -16.71
CA ALA A 164 13.38 1.80 -17.03
C ALA A 164 13.33 0.91 -15.77
N ARG A 165 13.86 1.40 -14.64
CA ARG A 165 13.86 0.69 -13.34
C ARG A 165 12.45 0.48 -12.81
N HIS A 166 11.56 1.47 -12.94
CA HIS A 166 10.19 1.37 -12.46
C HIS A 166 9.39 0.30 -13.23
N PHE A 167 9.78 -0.04 -14.46
CA PHE A 167 9.13 -1.09 -15.25
C PHE A 167 9.73 -2.49 -15.05
N GLN A 168 10.80 -2.63 -14.26
CA GLN A 168 11.54 -3.89 -14.16
C GLN A 168 10.64 -5.05 -13.68
N HIS A 169 9.92 -4.85 -12.59
CA HIS A 169 9.07 -5.88 -12.00
C HIS A 169 7.77 -6.07 -12.80
N LEU A 170 7.25 -5.00 -13.39
CA LEU A 170 6.10 -5.08 -14.31
C LEU A 170 6.41 -5.94 -15.55
N LYS A 171 7.61 -5.78 -16.14
CA LYS A 171 8.08 -6.62 -17.25
C LYS A 171 8.16 -8.09 -16.84
N ALA A 172 8.81 -8.38 -15.72
CA ALA A 172 8.92 -9.73 -15.20
C ALA A 172 7.55 -10.37 -14.95
N LEU A 173 6.60 -9.58 -14.43
CA LEU A 173 5.24 -10.04 -14.17
C LEU A 173 4.47 -10.28 -15.48
N ARG A 174 4.58 -9.38 -16.46
CA ARG A 174 4.02 -9.55 -17.81
C ARG A 174 4.50 -10.84 -18.47
N ASP A 175 5.81 -11.05 -18.49
CA ASP A 175 6.43 -12.21 -19.14
C ASP A 175 6.05 -13.53 -18.43
N ARG A 176 5.75 -13.47 -17.13
CA ARG A 176 5.28 -14.61 -16.35
C ARG A 176 3.79 -14.92 -16.57
N LEU A 177 2.93 -13.91 -16.67
CA LEU A 177 1.49 -14.06 -16.76
C LEU A 177 0.98 -14.23 -18.20
N GLY A 178 1.79 -13.82 -19.20
CA GLY A 178 1.40 -13.94 -20.61
C GLY A 178 0.10 -13.20 -20.92
N ASP A 179 -0.91 -13.93 -21.38
CA ASP A 179 -2.19 -13.34 -21.80
C ASP A 179 -3.06 -12.85 -20.63
N GLU A 180 -2.82 -13.34 -19.42
CA GLU A 180 -3.53 -12.85 -18.24
C GLU A 180 -3.07 -11.45 -17.80
N PHE A 181 -1.91 -10.99 -18.27
CA PHE A 181 -1.41 -9.64 -18.01
C PHE A 181 -2.03 -8.65 -19.00
N LEU A 182 -2.90 -7.78 -18.50
CA LEU A 182 -3.58 -6.78 -19.35
C LEU A 182 -2.70 -5.55 -19.57
N ALA A 183 -2.17 -4.97 -18.47
CA ALA A 183 -1.34 -3.79 -18.54
C ALA A 183 -0.42 -3.67 -17.32
N GLY A 184 0.72 -3.01 -17.51
CA GLY A 184 1.60 -2.54 -16.44
C GLY A 184 1.71 -1.02 -16.48
N ILE A 185 1.30 -0.38 -15.41
CA ILE A 185 1.19 1.07 -15.31
C ILE A 185 2.14 1.57 -14.23
N VAL A 186 2.96 2.57 -14.57
CA VAL A 186 3.73 3.34 -13.59
C VAL A 186 3.03 4.68 -13.40
N LEU A 187 2.48 4.90 -12.21
CA LEU A 187 1.88 6.19 -11.85
C LEU A 187 2.96 7.17 -11.39
N THR A 188 3.01 8.33 -12.04
CA THR A 188 3.99 9.40 -11.81
C THR A 188 3.31 10.69 -11.39
N THR A 189 4.08 11.68 -10.93
CA THR A 189 3.51 12.98 -10.53
C THR A 189 3.25 13.93 -11.70
N SER A 190 3.74 13.66 -12.91
CA SER A 190 3.65 14.63 -14.01
C SER A 190 3.26 14.01 -15.35
N THR A 191 4.15 13.26 -16.01
CA THR A 191 3.97 12.91 -17.43
C THR A 191 3.78 11.42 -17.66
N GLY A 192 2.94 11.09 -18.66
CA GLY A 192 2.77 9.73 -19.14
C GLY A 192 3.56 9.48 -20.43
N GLN A 193 4.02 8.25 -20.63
CA GLN A 193 4.66 7.79 -21.87
C GLN A 193 4.48 6.28 -22.05
N LYS A 194 4.42 5.84 -23.30
CA LYS A 194 4.47 4.40 -23.61
C LYS A 194 5.88 3.87 -23.39
N ALA A 195 6.00 2.71 -22.74
CA ALA A 195 7.29 2.11 -22.36
C ALA A 195 7.52 0.73 -23.01
N GLY A 196 6.56 0.24 -23.79
CA GLY A 196 6.65 -1.05 -24.48
C GLY A 196 5.31 -1.73 -24.63
N ASP A 197 5.34 -3.03 -24.97
CA ASP A 197 4.12 -3.84 -25.08
C ASP A 197 3.39 -3.92 -23.74
N ARG A 198 2.16 -3.42 -23.72
CA ARG A 198 1.27 -3.37 -22.53
C ARG A 198 1.90 -2.67 -21.31
N LEU A 199 2.87 -1.76 -21.51
CA LEU A 199 3.56 -1.01 -20.47
C LEU A 199 3.54 0.48 -20.77
N GLU A 200 3.07 1.26 -19.81
CA GLU A 200 3.04 2.72 -19.93
C GLU A 200 3.19 3.39 -18.55
N SER A 201 3.58 4.65 -18.57
CA SER A 201 3.44 5.50 -17.40
C SER A 201 2.32 6.51 -17.63
N LEU A 202 1.62 6.83 -16.55
CA LEU A 202 0.53 7.79 -16.54
C LEU A 202 0.70 8.73 -15.34
N PRO A 203 0.26 9.99 -15.44
CA PRO A 203 0.19 10.83 -14.26
C PRO A 203 -0.88 10.29 -13.29
N VAL A 204 -0.67 10.46 -11.99
CA VAL A 204 -1.65 10.05 -10.95
C VAL A 204 -3.04 10.68 -11.21
N SER A 205 -3.08 11.89 -11.80
CA SER A 205 -4.33 12.55 -12.19
C SER A 205 -5.17 11.75 -13.19
N SER A 206 -4.60 10.78 -13.91
CA SER A 206 -5.34 9.89 -14.80
C SER A 206 -6.37 9.02 -14.09
N LEU A 207 -6.27 8.85 -12.77
CA LEU A 207 -7.29 8.14 -11.99
C LEU A 207 -8.67 8.81 -12.04
N TRP A 208 -8.73 10.09 -12.38
CA TRP A 208 -9.98 10.86 -12.48
C TRP A 208 -10.29 11.35 -13.90
N SER A 209 -9.40 11.08 -14.86
CA SER A 209 -9.62 11.44 -16.27
C SER A 209 -10.59 10.45 -16.90
N ARG A 210 -11.61 10.96 -17.58
CA ARG A 210 -12.53 10.19 -18.42
C ARG A 210 -12.00 10.07 -19.83
#